data_b1a6cc43676aec4439546ab8556c5fe7
#
_entry.id   b1a6cc43676aec4439546ab8556c5fe7
#
_cell.length_a   1.000
_cell.length_b   1.000
_cell.length_c   1.000
_cell.angle_alpha   90.00
_cell.angle_beta   90.00
_cell.angle_gamma   90.00
#
_symmetry.space_group_name_H-M   'P 1'
#
loop_
_entity.id
_entity.type
_entity.pdbx_description
1 polymer ?
#
loop_
_entity_poly.entity_id
_entity_poly.type
_entity_poly.pdbx_seq_one_letter_code
_entity_poly.pdbx_strand_id
1 'polypeptide(L)'
;PPTPHTCKTMLVTYIVPPAQNGVIGRDNQLIWHLPDDLKQFKRLTTGHPILMGRKTFDSIGKPLPNRTSIVITRSRDWQFEGVRVVHSVEEAIEIARQTGTHEAFVIGGAEIYRLALPMADKIYLTEVKADYEGDARFDIHNREEWQEISRIPHSADEKHAVAFDFVELIRRTATH
;
A
#
# COMPACT_ATOMS: atom_id res chain seq x y z
N PRO A 1 -34.66 -3.09 -9.84
CA PRO A 1 -33.41 -3.82 -9.81
C PRO A 1 -32.49 -3.32 -8.72
N PRO A 2 -31.75 -4.21 -8.14
CA PRO A 2 -30.81 -3.79 -7.15
C PRO A 2 -29.79 -2.87 -7.80
N THR A 3 -29.59 -1.78 -7.20
CA THR A 3 -28.63 -0.84 -7.71
C THR A 3 -27.24 -1.24 -7.23
N PRO A 4 -26.30 -1.30 -8.12
CA PRO A 4 -24.94 -1.70 -7.73
C PRO A 4 -24.22 -0.67 -6.87
N HIS A 5 -24.87 0.43 -6.55
CA HIS A 5 -24.22 1.44 -5.74
C HIS A 5 -23.87 0.93 -4.34
N THR A 6 -24.51 -0.15 -3.89
CA THR A 6 -24.16 -0.77 -2.62
C THR A 6 -22.92 -1.64 -2.74
N CYS A 7 -22.54 -1.99 -3.96
CA CYS A 7 -21.40 -2.82 -4.20
C CYS A 7 -20.24 -1.94 -4.68
N LYS A 8 -19.19 -1.92 -3.91
CA LYS A 8 -18.01 -1.20 -4.33
C LYS A 8 -17.40 -1.96 -5.49
N THR A 9 -17.24 -1.29 -6.64
CA THR A 9 -16.72 -1.93 -7.84
C THR A 9 -15.20 -2.02 -7.84
N MET A 10 -14.53 -1.27 -6.96
CA MET A 10 -13.09 -1.33 -6.82
C MET A 10 -12.71 -1.09 -5.37
N LEU A 11 -11.90 -1.99 -4.83
CA LEU A 11 -11.34 -1.83 -3.49
C LEU A 11 -10.04 -1.02 -3.58
N VAL A 12 -9.83 -0.14 -2.61
CA VAL A 12 -8.57 0.55 -2.43
C VAL A 12 -7.86 -0.12 -1.27
N THR A 13 -6.76 -0.78 -1.54
CA THR A 13 -6.06 -1.64 -0.59
C THR A 13 -4.65 -1.13 -0.36
N TYR A 14 -4.26 -1.04 0.91
CA TYR A 14 -2.90 -0.67 1.28
C TYR A 14 -2.04 -1.91 1.44
N ILE A 15 -0.79 -1.82 1.02
CA ILE A 15 0.23 -2.80 1.38
C ILE A 15 1.32 -2.03 2.13
N VAL A 16 1.46 -2.31 3.41
CA VAL A 16 2.35 -1.55 4.30
C VAL A 16 3.19 -2.52 5.14
N PRO A 17 4.51 -2.46 5.06
CA PRO A 17 5.37 -3.25 5.94
C PRO A 17 5.94 -2.36 7.05
N PRO A 18 5.12 -1.88 8.02
CA PRO A 18 5.66 -1.01 9.07
C PRO A 18 6.46 -1.82 10.09
N ALA A 19 7.47 -1.16 10.68
CA ALA A 19 8.11 -1.70 11.87
C ALA A 19 7.16 -1.54 13.07
N GLN A 20 7.49 -2.17 14.18
CA GLN A 20 6.65 -2.15 15.36
C GLN A 20 6.38 -0.73 15.88
N ASN A 21 7.33 0.18 15.71
CA ASN A 21 7.20 1.57 16.13
C ASN A 21 6.63 2.47 15.02
N GLY A 22 6.06 1.91 13.97
CA GLY A 22 5.46 2.67 12.89
C GLY A 22 6.40 3.12 11.78
N VAL A 23 7.70 2.84 11.88
CA VAL A 23 8.67 3.22 10.86
C VAL A 23 8.52 2.33 9.65
N ILE A 24 8.34 2.93 8.47
CA ILE A 24 8.16 2.17 7.22
C ILE A 24 9.29 2.41 6.22
N GLY A 25 10.18 3.36 6.49
CA GLY A 25 11.29 3.62 5.59
C GLY A 25 12.32 4.55 6.18
N ARG A 26 13.46 4.60 5.54
CA ARG A 26 14.59 5.45 5.90
C ARG A 26 15.30 5.85 4.62
N ASP A 27 15.52 7.15 4.43
CA ASP A 27 16.14 7.69 3.22
C ASP A 27 15.45 7.18 1.95
N ASN A 28 14.10 7.13 1.99
CA ASN A 28 13.25 6.68 0.89
C ASN A 28 13.42 5.20 0.53
N GLN A 29 13.97 4.40 1.44
CA GLN A 29 14.14 2.97 1.24
C GLN A 29 13.62 2.22 2.45
N LEU A 30 13.24 0.97 2.25
CA LEU A 30 12.89 0.09 3.35
C LEU A 30 14.14 -0.21 4.18
N ILE A 31 13.99 -0.20 5.51
CA ILE A 31 15.11 -0.40 6.41
C ILE A 31 15.35 -1.88 6.73
N TRP A 32 14.50 -2.75 6.26
CA TRP A 32 14.66 -4.20 6.45
C TRP A 32 14.40 -4.92 5.14
N HIS A 33 14.80 -6.17 5.10
CA HIS A 33 14.60 -7.01 3.93
C HIS A 33 13.91 -8.30 4.36
N LEU A 34 12.71 -8.50 3.85
CA LEU A 34 11.90 -9.68 4.16
C LEU A 34 11.47 -10.34 2.86
N PRO A 35 12.17 -11.41 2.44
CA PRO A 35 11.85 -12.05 1.15
C PRO A 35 10.40 -12.52 1.03
N ASP A 36 9.82 -13.04 2.11
CA ASP A 36 8.43 -13.50 2.04
C ASP A 36 7.45 -12.35 1.91
N ASP A 37 7.78 -11.19 2.47
CA ASP A 37 6.97 -9.99 2.30
C ASP A 37 6.99 -9.54 0.84
N LEU A 38 8.15 -9.58 0.20
CA LEU A 38 8.28 -9.22 -1.21
C LEU A 38 7.51 -10.20 -2.11
N LYS A 39 7.52 -11.48 -1.77
CA LYS A 39 6.74 -12.47 -2.51
C LYS A 39 5.25 -12.22 -2.38
N GLN A 40 4.78 -11.87 -1.18
CA GLN A 40 3.38 -11.53 -0.97
C GLN A 40 3.00 -10.29 -1.76
N PHE A 41 3.84 -9.28 -1.74
CA PHE A 41 3.62 -8.06 -2.50
C PHE A 41 3.44 -8.38 -3.98
N LYS A 42 4.34 -9.16 -4.54
CA LYS A 42 4.25 -9.53 -5.96
C LYS A 42 2.98 -10.32 -6.25
N ARG A 43 2.65 -11.27 -5.40
CA ARG A 43 1.46 -12.10 -5.58
C ARG A 43 0.18 -11.27 -5.57
N LEU A 44 0.10 -10.32 -4.64
CA LEU A 44 -1.11 -9.51 -4.48
C LEU A 44 -1.26 -8.49 -5.60
N THR A 45 -0.17 -7.88 -6.06
CA THR A 45 -0.25 -6.75 -6.98
C THR A 45 -0.21 -7.11 -8.45
N THR A 46 0.26 -8.28 -8.80
CA THR A 46 0.36 -8.67 -10.22
C THR A 46 -1.00 -8.63 -10.89
N GLY A 47 -1.09 -7.92 -12.01
CA GLY A 47 -2.34 -7.75 -12.73
C GLY A 47 -3.17 -6.57 -12.28
N HIS A 48 -2.70 -5.80 -11.32
CA HIS A 48 -3.46 -4.70 -10.74
C HIS A 48 -2.72 -3.36 -10.83
N PRO A 49 -3.45 -2.23 -10.74
CA PRO A 49 -2.80 -0.93 -10.60
C PRO A 49 -2.12 -0.81 -9.24
N ILE A 50 -0.97 -0.16 -9.23
CA ILE A 50 -0.26 0.20 -8.00
C ILE A 50 -0.07 1.70 -7.98
N LEU A 51 -0.48 2.33 -6.89
CA LEU A 51 -0.46 3.77 -6.69
C LEU A 51 0.64 4.12 -5.71
N MET A 52 1.46 5.11 -6.07
CA MET A 52 2.62 5.47 -5.24
C MET A 52 3.00 6.92 -5.44
N GLY A 53 3.71 7.47 -4.46
CA GLY A 53 4.35 8.75 -4.62
C GLY A 53 5.63 8.63 -5.43
N ARG A 54 6.12 9.76 -5.95
CA ARG A 54 7.31 9.76 -6.80
C ARG A 54 8.54 9.21 -6.11
N LYS A 55 8.73 9.54 -4.83
CA LYS A 55 9.92 9.05 -4.11
C LYS A 55 9.94 7.53 -3.98
N THR A 56 8.76 6.94 -3.80
CA THR A 56 8.65 5.48 -3.79
C THR A 56 8.99 4.91 -5.15
N PHE A 57 8.51 5.54 -6.21
CA PHE A 57 8.87 5.11 -7.55
C PHE A 57 10.37 5.23 -7.81
N ASP A 58 10.99 6.33 -7.37
CA ASP A 58 12.43 6.53 -7.54
C ASP A 58 13.22 5.42 -6.86
N SER A 59 12.76 4.93 -5.71
CA SER A 59 13.44 3.84 -5.01
C SER A 59 13.28 2.49 -5.73
N ILE A 60 12.17 2.31 -6.45
CA ILE A 60 11.97 1.10 -7.27
C ILE A 60 12.78 1.21 -8.57
N GLY A 61 12.81 2.40 -9.15
CA GLY A 61 13.66 2.72 -10.29
C GLY A 61 13.07 2.43 -11.66
N LYS A 62 11.99 1.66 -11.73
CA LYS A 62 11.37 1.28 -13.01
C LYS A 62 9.94 0.81 -12.77
N PRO A 63 9.08 0.84 -13.80
CA PRO A 63 7.75 0.23 -13.68
C PRO A 63 7.88 -1.27 -13.41
N LEU A 64 7.06 -1.77 -12.51
CA LEU A 64 7.05 -3.20 -12.21
C LEU A 64 6.27 -3.95 -13.30
N PRO A 65 6.75 -5.11 -13.73
CA PRO A 65 6.08 -5.83 -14.81
C PRO A 65 4.70 -6.33 -14.39
N ASN A 66 3.79 -6.36 -15.36
CA ASN A 66 2.42 -6.87 -15.21
C ASN A 66 1.60 -6.08 -14.19
N ARG A 67 1.95 -4.82 -13.96
CA ARG A 67 1.20 -3.91 -13.11
C ARG A 67 1.11 -2.56 -13.79
N THR A 68 0.03 -1.83 -13.52
CA THR A 68 -0.11 -0.46 -14.01
C THR A 68 0.42 0.47 -12.93
N SER A 69 1.56 1.07 -13.18
CA SER A 69 2.18 2.00 -12.22
C SER A 69 1.57 3.38 -12.37
N ILE A 70 0.99 3.89 -11.29
CA ILE A 70 0.39 5.23 -11.24
C ILE A 70 1.17 6.02 -10.19
N VAL A 71 1.84 7.07 -10.63
CA VAL A 71 2.72 7.86 -9.76
C VAL A 71 2.10 9.23 -9.51
N ILE A 72 1.96 9.58 -8.23
CA ILE A 72 1.40 10.83 -7.78
C ILE A 72 2.53 11.79 -7.46
N THR A 73 2.56 12.94 -8.13
CA THR A 73 3.61 13.94 -7.93
C THR A 73 3.03 15.34 -8.11
N ARG A 74 3.57 16.30 -7.36
CA ARG A 74 3.23 17.71 -7.54
C ARG A 74 3.93 18.33 -8.76
N SER A 75 4.99 17.67 -9.24
CA SER A 75 5.73 18.16 -10.40
C SER A 75 4.89 17.99 -11.66
N ARG A 76 4.70 19.09 -12.40
CA ARG A 76 3.94 19.05 -13.65
C ARG A 76 4.77 18.57 -14.82
N ASP A 77 6.08 18.54 -14.66
CA ASP A 77 7.01 18.20 -15.75
C ASP A 77 7.56 16.78 -15.65
N TRP A 78 7.38 16.12 -14.51
CA TRP A 78 7.94 14.80 -14.31
C TRP A 78 7.20 13.76 -15.14
N GLN A 79 7.93 12.95 -15.87
CA GLN A 79 7.40 11.85 -16.66
C GLN A 79 8.37 10.68 -16.63
N PHE A 80 7.83 9.51 -16.86
CA PHE A 80 8.64 8.31 -16.97
C PHE A 80 7.92 7.34 -17.90
N GLU A 81 8.67 6.73 -18.84
CA GLU A 81 8.07 5.80 -19.78
C GLU A 81 7.44 4.61 -19.05
N GLY A 82 6.22 4.26 -19.44
CA GLY A 82 5.51 3.15 -18.84
C GLY A 82 4.77 3.46 -17.56
N VAL A 83 4.73 4.72 -17.18
CA VAL A 83 4.10 5.17 -15.93
C VAL A 83 2.98 6.16 -16.24
N ARG A 84 1.86 6.04 -15.53
CA ARG A 84 0.79 7.04 -15.56
C ARG A 84 1.10 8.07 -14.47
N VAL A 85 1.23 9.31 -14.86
CA VAL A 85 1.56 10.41 -13.92
C VAL A 85 0.29 11.18 -13.60
N VAL A 86 0.04 11.35 -12.30
CA VAL A 86 -1.12 12.10 -11.81
C VAL A 86 -0.67 13.06 -10.71
N HIS A 87 -1.55 13.96 -10.32
CA HIS A 87 -1.19 15.03 -9.39
C HIS A 87 -2.01 15.04 -8.10
N SER A 88 -2.90 14.07 -7.94
CA SER A 88 -3.68 13.91 -6.71
C SER A 88 -4.01 12.44 -6.49
N VAL A 89 -4.32 12.10 -5.23
CA VAL A 89 -4.76 10.75 -4.90
C VAL A 89 -6.09 10.44 -5.58
N GLU A 90 -6.99 11.41 -5.61
CA GLU A 90 -8.29 11.24 -6.25
C GLU A 90 -8.14 10.90 -7.73
N GLU A 91 -7.24 11.60 -8.40
CA GLU A 91 -6.97 11.33 -9.81
C GLU A 91 -6.38 9.94 -10.00
N ALA A 92 -5.48 9.53 -9.11
CA ALA A 92 -4.88 8.21 -9.17
C ALA A 92 -5.93 7.11 -9.05
N ILE A 93 -6.85 7.27 -8.12
CA ILE A 93 -7.92 6.29 -7.90
C ILE A 93 -8.84 6.23 -9.12
N GLU A 94 -9.14 7.37 -9.72
CA GLU A 94 -9.97 7.40 -10.91
C GLU A 94 -9.30 6.70 -12.10
N ILE A 95 -8.00 6.93 -12.30
CA ILE A 95 -7.25 6.25 -13.36
C ILE A 95 -7.24 4.73 -13.10
N ALA A 96 -7.05 4.32 -11.86
CA ALA A 96 -7.11 2.91 -11.50
C ALA A 96 -8.48 2.30 -11.82
N ARG A 97 -9.55 3.03 -11.48
CA ARG A 97 -10.91 2.56 -11.76
C ARG A 97 -11.14 2.36 -13.26
N GLN A 98 -10.56 3.22 -14.08
CA GLN A 98 -10.71 3.15 -15.54
C GLN A 98 -10.05 1.92 -16.14
N THR A 99 -9.14 1.25 -15.41
CA THR A 99 -8.54 0.00 -15.90
C THR A 99 -9.49 -1.19 -15.82
N GLY A 100 -10.64 -1.01 -15.17
CA GLY A 100 -11.59 -2.11 -14.98
C GLY A 100 -11.25 -3.06 -13.85
N THR A 101 -10.21 -2.74 -13.08
CA THR A 101 -9.79 -3.58 -11.96
C THR A 101 -10.81 -3.55 -10.82
N HIS A 102 -10.88 -4.62 -10.06
CA HIS A 102 -11.69 -4.64 -8.85
C HIS A 102 -10.86 -4.33 -7.58
N GLU A 103 -9.56 -4.16 -7.72
CA GLU A 103 -8.70 -3.82 -6.59
C GLU A 103 -7.48 -3.04 -7.06
N ALA A 104 -7.18 -1.93 -6.40
CA ALA A 104 -6.00 -1.13 -6.65
C ALA A 104 -5.21 -1.03 -5.35
N PHE A 105 -3.89 -1.04 -5.46
CA PHE A 105 -3.01 -1.11 -4.29
C PHE A 105 -2.23 0.17 -4.11
N VAL A 106 -2.28 0.73 -2.90
CA VAL A 106 -1.50 1.89 -2.50
C VAL A 106 -0.25 1.38 -1.78
N ILE A 107 0.92 1.70 -2.33
CA ILE A 107 2.17 1.12 -1.85
C ILE A 107 3.13 2.12 -1.21
N GLY A 108 2.70 3.34 -1.03
CA GLY A 108 3.48 4.32 -0.26
C GLY A 108 3.83 5.56 -1.04
N GLY A 109 4.61 6.45 -0.50
CA GLY A 109 5.08 6.43 0.90
C GLY A 109 4.12 7.03 1.92
N ALA A 110 4.71 7.49 3.02
CA ALA A 110 3.95 7.93 4.18
C ALA A 110 2.92 9.01 3.85
N GLU A 111 3.29 9.99 3.03
CA GLU A 111 2.35 11.05 2.67
C GLU A 111 1.17 10.51 1.87
N ILE A 112 1.43 9.59 0.96
CA ILE A 112 0.37 9.00 0.14
C ILE A 112 -0.56 8.15 1.00
N TYR A 113 0.00 7.36 1.92
CA TYR A 113 -0.83 6.61 2.87
C TYR A 113 -1.72 7.54 3.69
N ARG A 114 -1.18 8.65 4.15
CA ARG A 114 -1.94 9.62 4.95
C ARG A 114 -3.07 10.23 4.13
N LEU A 115 -2.78 10.63 2.91
CA LEU A 115 -3.77 11.30 2.05
C LEU A 115 -4.87 10.36 1.58
N ALA A 116 -4.54 9.11 1.32
CA ALA A 116 -5.50 8.16 0.77
C ALA A 116 -6.29 7.40 1.84
N LEU A 117 -5.92 7.53 3.11
CA LEU A 117 -6.53 6.72 4.17
C LEU A 117 -8.05 6.82 4.22
N PRO A 118 -8.68 8.00 4.06
CA PRO A 118 -10.14 8.07 4.07
C PRO A 118 -10.80 7.23 2.97
N MET A 119 -10.07 6.91 1.91
CA MET A 119 -10.59 6.16 0.77
C MET A 119 -10.20 4.68 0.81
N ALA A 120 -9.39 4.27 1.79
CA ALA A 120 -8.90 2.90 1.88
C ALA A 120 -9.96 1.96 2.43
N ASP A 121 -10.04 0.78 1.83
CA ASP A 121 -11.01 -0.25 2.22
C ASP A 121 -10.37 -1.40 2.97
N LYS A 122 -9.11 -1.68 2.68
CA LYS A 122 -8.39 -2.83 3.23
C LYS A 122 -6.92 -2.46 3.41
N ILE A 123 -6.29 -3.03 4.43
CA ILE A 123 -4.87 -2.83 4.70
C ILE A 123 -4.21 -4.18 4.93
N TYR A 124 -3.17 -4.46 4.15
CA TYR A 124 -2.26 -5.56 4.43
C TYR A 124 -1.05 -4.98 5.15
N LEU A 125 -0.88 -5.35 6.40
CA LEU A 125 0.25 -4.92 7.22
C LEU A 125 1.25 -6.05 7.38
N THR A 126 2.53 -5.72 7.32
CA THR A 126 3.56 -6.62 7.82
C THR A 126 4.10 -5.99 9.09
N GLU A 127 3.66 -6.50 10.23
CA GLU A 127 4.12 -5.98 11.53
C GLU A 127 5.44 -6.63 11.88
N VAL A 128 6.49 -5.85 11.78
CA VAL A 128 7.84 -6.32 12.07
C VAL A 128 8.07 -6.23 13.57
N LYS A 129 8.58 -7.31 14.15
CA LYS A 129 8.77 -7.40 15.60
C LYS A 129 10.12 -6.83 16.02
N ALA A 130 10.38 -5.59 15.58
CA ALA A 130 11.60 -4.86 15.94
C ALA A 130 11.36 -3.39 15.69
N ASP A 131 12.01 -2.57 16.51
CA ASP A 131 11.94 -1.11 16.34
C ASP A 131 13.13 -0.64 15.53
N TYR A 132 12.88 0.28 14.62
CA TYR A 132 13.91 0.87 13.77
C TYR A 132 13.79 2.39 13.79
N GLU A 133 14.90 3.06 13.57
CA GLU A 133 14.89 4.49 13.32
C GLU A 133 14.66 4.74 11.83
N GLY A 134 13.87 5.74 11.51
CA GLY A 134 13.61 6.08 10.14
C GLY A 134 12.78 7.35 10.03
N ASP A 135 12.71 7.88 8.80
CA ASP A 135 12.05 9.15 8.53
C ASP A 135 10.66 9.00 7.93
N ALA A 136 10.28 7.81 7.48
CA ALA A 136 8.95 7.55 6.95
C ALA A 136 8.16 6.68 7.93
N ARG A 137 6.95 7.13 8.26
CA ARG A 137 6.10 6.42 9.22
C ARG A 137 4.71 6.24 8.68
N PHE A 138 4.07 5.19 9.14
CA PHE A 138 2.67 4.91 8.86
C PHE A 138 1.94 4.74 10.18
N ASP A 139 0.79 5.40 10.29
CA ASP A 139 -0.02 5.34 11.50
C ASP A 139 -1.50 5.31 11.12
N ILE A 140 -2.25 4.47 11.80
CA ILE A 140 -3.70 4.38 11.63
C ILE A 140 -4.34 5.13 12.79
N HIS A 141 -4.77 6.37 12.53
CA HIS A 141 -5.30 7.24 13.58
C HIS A 141 -6.59 6.72 14.19
N ASN A 142 -7.46 6.14 13.37
CA ASN A 142 -8.77 5.65 13.83
C ASN A 142 -8.76 4.12 13.77
N ARG A 143 -7.96 3.51 14.64
CA ARG A 143 -7.78 2.05 14.63
C ARG A 143 -9.09 1.32 14.84
N GLU A 144 -10.02 1.91 15.59
CA GLU A 144 -11.32 1.31 15.88
C GLU A 144 -12.21 1.21 14.64
N GLU A 145 -11.91 1.95 13.58
CA GLU A 145 -12.63 1.82 12.31
C GLU A 145 -12.22 0.57 11.52
N TRP A 146 -11.18 -0.11 11.98
CA TRP A 146 -10.61 -1.23 11.25
C TRP A 146 -10.76 -2.52 12.03
N GLN A 147 -11.10 -3.59 11.36
CA GLN A 147 -11.24 -4.92 11.95
C GLN A 147 -10.11 -5.80 11.44
N GLU A 148 -9.38 -6.39 12.38
CA GLU A 148 -8.36 -7.38 12.02
C GLU A 148 -9.08 -8.69 11.70
N ILE A 149 -8.91 -9.18 10.46
CA ILE A 149 -9.57 -10.40 10.03
C ILE A 149 -8.59 -11.57 9.85
N SER A 150 -7.30 -11.28 9.87
CA SER A 150 -6.29 -12.33 9.74
C SER A 150 -4.98 -11.86 10.36
N ARG A 151 -4.30 -12.77 11.03
CA ARG A 151 -2.95 -12.53 11.55
C ARG A 151 -2.18 -13.82 11.46
N ILE A 152 -1.12 -13.84 10.67
CA ILE A 152 -0.31 -15.01 10.43
C ILE A 152 1.11 -14.71 10.92
N PRO A 153 1.56 -15.30 12.04
CA PRO A 153 2.89 -15.05 12.54
C PRO A 153 3.96 -15.77 11.73
N HIS A 154 5.12 -15.17 11.65
CA HIS A 154 6.28 -15.73 10.99
C HIS A 154 7.49 -15.50 11.89
N SER A 155 8.14 -16.56 12.33
CA SER A 155 9.32 -16.46 13.20
C SER A 155 10.53 -16.01 12.39
N ALA A 156 11.50 -15.39 13.08
CA ALA A 156 12.78 -15.11 12.47
C ALA A 156 13.45 -16.43 12.04
N ASP A 157 14.15 -16.40 10.92
CA ASP A 157 14.81 -17.59 10.38
C ASP A 157 16.06 -17.18 9.60
N GLU A 158 16.60 -18.11 8.82
CA GLU A 158 17.83 -17.87 8.06
C GLU A 158 17.70 -16.72 7.05
N LYS A 159 16.49 -16.52 6.51
CA LYS A 159 16.22 -15.51 5.49
C LYS A 159 15.62 -14.24 6.07
N HIS A 160 15.14 -14.29 7.32
CA HIS A 160 14.44 -13.19 7.96
C HIS A 160 15.05 -12.93 9.32
N ALA A 161 15.78 -11.82 9.42
CA ALA A 161 16.51 -11.47 10.64
C ALA A 161 15.57 -11.16 11.82
N VAL A 162 14.30 -10.82 11.52
CA VAL A 162 13.32 -10.45 12.54
C VAL A 162 12.04 -11.22 12.31
N ALA A 163 11.31 -11.48 13.39
CA ALA A 163 9.97 -12.04 13.29
C ALA A 163 8.99 -10.98 12.82
N PHE A 164 7.93 -11.41 12.18
CA PHE A 164 6.90 -10.49 11.70
C PHE A 164 5.56 -11.21 11.59
N ASP A 165 4.48 -10.45 11.59
CA ASP A 165 3.14 -10.98 11.37
C ASP A 165 2.59 -10.39 10.07
N PHE A 166 1.94 -11.22 9.27
CA PHE A 166 1.11 -10.73 8.17
C PHE A 166 -0.29 -10.47 8.72
N VAL A 167 -0.73 -9.22 8.65
CA VAL A 167 -2.00 -8.79 9.23
C VAL A 167 -2.88 -8.24 8.12
N GLU A 168 -4.15 -8.62 8.13
CA GLU A 168 -5.11 -8.09 7.18
C GLU A 168 -6.21 -7.37 7.95
N LEU A 169 -6.42 -6.10 7.61
CA LEU A 169 -7.45 -5.26 8.22
C LEU A 169 -8.46 -4.86 7.16
N ILE A 170 -9.74 -4.87 7.53
CA ILE A 170 -10.77 -4.30 6.68
C ILE A 170 -11.44 -3.16 7.45
N ARG A 171 -11.91 -2.15 6.70
CA ARG A 171 -12.66 -1.06 7.30
C ARG A 171 -14.00 -1.59 7.78
N ARG A 172 -14.38 -1.26 9.01
CA ARG A 172 -15.70 -1.62 9.51
C ARG A 172 -16.73 -0.85 8.72
N THR A 173 -17.70 -1.58 8.19
CA THR A 173 -18.79 -0.93 7.50
C THR A 173 -19.60 -0.14 8.51
N ALA A 174 -19.97 1.07 8.16
CA ALA A 174 -20.83 1.84 9.00
C ALA A 174 -22.15 1.07 9.13
N THR A 175 -22.52 0.76 10.35
CA THR A 175 -23.78 0.13 10.62
C THR A 175 -24.80 1.23 10.88
N HIS A 176 -25.87 1.10 10.25
CA HIS A 176 -26.93 2.11 10.38
C HIS A 176 -28.19 1.49 10.80
#